data_f973a46d84d750fed6ebe0b9af78bfe9
#
_entry.id   f973a46d84d750fed6ebe0b9af78bfe9
#
_cell.length_a   1.000
_cell.length_b   1.000
_cell.length_c   1.000
_cell.angle_alpha   90.00
_cell.angle_beta   90.00
_cell.angle_gamma   90.00
#
_symmetry.space_group_name_H-M   'P 1'
#
loop_
_entity.id
_entity.type
_entity.pdbx_description
1 polymer ?
#
loop_
_entity_poly.entity_id
_entity_poly.type
_entity_poly.pdbx_seq_one_letter_code
_entity_poly.pdbx_strand_id
1 'polypeptide(L)'
;MSDIILDNTYLILLLPLWIFLIIMGGRFFSVYVNKRIIYMLTLLSSFLGALLCSVSLLKVGETIEQSFPFIKINNFAITCGVHIDKLSLLVALCLFVISFFIQIFAISYMKNEEKNYRFFAYLNMFNFTMAGLLFSPNLFQMYFFWELVGVM
;
A
#
# COMPACT_ATOMS: atom_id res chain seq x y z
N MET A 1 -8.98 -16.36 13.81
CA MET A 1 -7.55 -16.12 13.41
C MET A 1 -7.47 -15.57 12.00
N SER A 2 -8.29 -16.07 11.06
CA SER A 2 -8.48 -15.52 9.70
C SER A 2 -8.85 -14.04 9.70
N ASP A 3 -9.78 -13.62 10.53
CA ASP A 3 -10.28 -12.24 10.59
C ASP A 3 -9.16 -11.24 10.96
N ILE A 4 -8.30 -11.60 11.91
CA ILE A 4 -7.15 -10.75 12.29
C ILE A 4 -6.17 -10.58 11.13
N ILE A 5 -5.97 -11.62 10.32
CA ILE A 5 -5.08 -11.55 9.15
C ILE A 5 -5.72 -10.69 8.06
N LEU A 6 -7.01 -10.81 7.85
CA LEU A 6 -7.76 -9.96 6.90
C LEU A 6 -7.69 -8.50 7.32
N ASP A 7 -7.97 -8.19 8.59
CA ASP A 7 -7.89 -6.83 9.13
C ASP A 7 -6.49 -6.24 8.95
N ASN A 8 -5.44 -7.02 9.25
CA ASN A 8 -4.06 -6.60 9.03
C ASN A 8 -3.78 -6.32 7.55
N THR A 9 -4.32 -7.13 6.62
CA THR A 9 -4.11 -6.95 5.18
C THR A 9 -4.80 -5.69 4.67
N TYR A 10 -6.00 -5.40 5.13
CA TYR A 10 -6.65 -4.12 4.83
C TYR A 10 -5.86 -2.93 5.37
N LEU A 11 -5.29 -3.05 6.57
CA LEU A 11 -4.41 -2.01 7.12
C LEU A 11 -3.13 -1.85 6.29
N ILE A 12 -2.51 -2.94 5.85
CA ILE A 12 -1.33 -2.92 4.97
C ILE A 12 -1.63 -2.16 3.68
N LEU A 13 -2.80 -2.39 3.08
CA LEU A 13 -3.25 -1.71 1.87
C LEU A 13 -3.59 -0.24 2.13
N LEU A 14 -4.45 0.04 3.10
CA LEU A 14 -5.03 1.37 3.27
C LEU A 14 -4.07 2.39 3.88
N LEU A 15 -3.10 1.95 4.69
CA LEU A 15 -2.20 2.85 5.40
C LEU A 15 -1.37 3.74 4.45
N PRO A 16 -0.70 3.22 3.40
CA PRO A 16 0.01 4.07 2.44
C PRO A 16 -0.93 4.99 1.65
N LEU A 17 -2.14 4.52 1.32
CA LEU A 17 -3.15 5.32 0.64
C LEU A 17 -3.59 6.51 1.48
N TRP A 18 -3.89 6.30 2.77
CA TRP A 18 -4.26 7.39 3.67
C TRP A 18 -3.17 8.45 3.80
N ILE A 19 -1.91 8.04 3.86
CA ILE A 19 -0.80 8.99 3.94
C ILE A 19 -0.64 9.77 2.63
N PHE A 20 -0.80 9.12 1.48
CA PHE A 20 -0.88 9.82 0.19
C PHE A 20 -1.97 10.88 0.18
N LEU A 21 -3.18 10.52 0.61
CA LEU A 21 -4.33 11.44 0.67
C LEU A 21 -4.10 12.60 1.64
N ILE A 22 -3.50 12.36 2.80
CA ILE A 22 -3.16 13.39 3.78
C ILE A 22 -2.16 14.38 3.19
N ILE A 23 -1.09 13.91 2.54
CA ILE A 23 -0.06 14.78 1.97
C ILE A 23 -0.61 15.59 0.80
N MET A 24 -1.30 14.95 -0.14
CA MET A 24 -1.82 15.63 -1.34
C MET A 24 -3.04 16.49 -1.01
N GLY A 25 -3.96 16.00 -0.18
CA GLY A 25 -5.13 16.73 0.29
C GLY A 25 -4.75 17.95 1.12
N GLY A 26 -3.79 17.83 2.05
CA GLY A 26 -3.29 18.96 2.83
C GLY A 26 -2.79 20.11 1.94
N ARG A 27 -2.09 19.77 0.86
CA ARG A 27 -1.62 20.79 -0.11
C ARG A 27 -2.74 21.36 -0.97
N PHE A 28 -3.73 20.56 -1.32
CA PHE A 28 -4.90 21.03 -2.08
C PHE A 28 -5.70 22.07 -1.28
N PHE A 29 -5.89 21.82 0.02
CA PHE A 29 -6.57 22.76 0.93
C PHE A 29 -5.65 23.88 1.47
N SER A 30 -4.45 24.07 0.88
CA SER A 30 -3.46 25.07 1.31
C SER A 30 -3.02 24.95 2.77
N VAL A 31 -3.21 23.79 3.38
CA VAL A 31 -2.71 23.50 4.73
C VAL A 31 -1.21 23.20 4.62
N TYR A 32 -0.41 24.03 5.28
CA TYR A 32 1.04 23.84 5.31
C TYR A 32 1.41 22.64 6.21
N VAL A 33 1.64 21.50 5.60
CA VAL A 33 2.15 20.34 6.34
C VAL A 33 3.69 20.45 6.45
N ASN A 34 4.18 20.45 7.66
CA ASN A 34 5.63 20.56 7.91
C ASN A 34 6.37 19.37 7.27
N LYS A 35 7.49 19.65 6.59
CA LYS A 35 8.32 18.63 5.94
C LYS A 35 8.70 17.48 6.89
N ARG A 36 8.99 17.77 8.17
CA ARG A 36 9.32 16.75 9.18
C ARG A 36 8.15 15.79 9.43
N ILE A 37 6.92 16.29 9.46
CA ILE A 37 5.71 15.46 9.65
C ILE A 37 5.54 14.53 8.44
N ILE A 38 5.72 15.02 7.22
CA ILE A 38 5.66 14.20 6.00
C ILE A 38 6.67 13.05 6.09
N TYR A 39 7.93 13.35 6.43
CA TYR A 39 8.98 12.34 6.55
C TYR A 39 8.66 11.28 7.62
N MET A 40 8.18 11.71 8.78
CA MET A 40 7.78 10.78 9.84
C MET A 40 6.61 9.89 9.43
N LEU A 41 5.57 10.47 8.81
CA LEU A 41 4.39 9.71 8.38
C LEU A 41 4.75 8.66 7.32
N THR A 42 5.59 9.03 6.35
CA THR A 42 5.97 8.10 5.28
C THR A 42 6.85 6.97 5.79
N LEU A 43 7.84 7.26 6.64
CA LEU A 43 8.67 6.23 7.28
C LEU A 43 7.84 5.30 8.16
N LEU A 44 6.92 5.86 8.96
CA LEU A 44 6.03 5.11 9.81
C LEU A 44 5.13 4.15 8.99
N SER A 45 4.62 4.62 7.85
CA SER A 45 3.83 3.81 6.92
C SER A 45 4.58 2.55 6.48
N SER A 46 5.79 2.72 5.95
CA SER A 46 6.57 1.60 5.43
C SER A 46 7.03 0.66 6.55
N PHE A 47 7.39 1.21 7.70
CA PHE A 47 7.77 0.42 8.88
C PHE A 47 6.59 -0.41 9.41
N LEU A 48 5.41 0.21 9.59
CA LEU A 48 4.20 -0.49 10.02
C LEU A 48 3.75 -1.53 8.98
N GLY A 49 3.83 -1.21 7.69
CA GLY A 49 3.54 -2.15 6.61
C GLY A 49 4.43 -3.40 6.70
N ALA A 50 5.74 -3.23 6.87
CA ALA A 50 6.68 -4.34 7.05
C ALA A 50 6.39 -5.15 8.32
N LEU A 51 6.09 -4.49 9.43
CA LEU A 51 5.70 -5.15 10.70
C LEU A 51 4.43 -5.98 10.53
N LEU A 52 3.38 -5.42 9.96
CA LEU A 52 2.12 -6.11 9.73
C LEU A 52 2.29 -7.31 8.79
N CYS A 53 3.08 -7.18 7.71
CA CYS A 53 3.41 -8.29 6.82
C CYS A 53 4.15 -9.41 7.57
N SER A 54 5.14 -9.08 8.40
CA SER A 54 5.89 -10.07 9.16
C SER A 54 5.03 -10.82 10.17
N VAL A 55 4.16 -10.10 10.91
CA VAL A 55 3.22 -10.71 11.86
C VAL A 55 2.20 -11.60 11.15
N SER A 56 1.68 -11.16 10.00
CA SER A 56 0.73 -11.94 9.20
C SER A 56 1.40 -13.18 8.62
N LEU A 57 2.64 -13.08 8.16
CA LEU A 57 3.42 -14.21 7.62
C LEU A 57 3.61 -15.32 8.67
N LEU A 58 3.84 -14.97 9.94
CA LEU A 58 3.98 -15.94 11.04
C LEU A 58 2.66 -16.63 11.39
N LYS A 59 1.52 -16.01 11.10
CA LYS A 59 0.20 -16.51 11.47
C LYS A 59 -0.54 -17.21 10.32
N VAL A 60 -0.17 -16.96 9.07
CA VAL A 60 -0.81 -17.56 7.90
C VAL A 60 -0.45 -19.05 7.81
N GLY A 61 -1.45 -19.90 7.99
CA GLY A 61 -1.37 -21.35 7.76
C GLY A 61 -1.81 -21.74 6.36
N GLU A 62 -3.01 -21.34 5.97
CA GLU A 62 -3.65 -21.62 4.69
C GLU A 62 -3.92 -20.33 3.92
N THR A 63 -4.17 -20.44 2.61
CA THR A 63 -4.58 -19.31 1.78
C THR A 63 -5.92 -18.76 2.22
N ILE A 64 -6.02 -17.44 2.33
CA ILE A 64 -7.25 -16.74 2.70
C ILE A 64 -7.71 -15.94 1.49
N GLU A 65 -8.92 -16.20 1.04
CA GLU A 65 -9.57 -15.43 -0.03
C GLU A 65 -10.85 -14.79 0.49
N GLN A 66 -10.97 -13.48 0.28
CA GLN A 66 -12.21 -12.77 0.51
C GLN A 66 -12.51 -11.95 -0.74
N SER A 67 -13.61 -12.27 -1.40
CA SER A 67 -14.05 -11.59 -2.62
C SER A 67 -15.50 -11.16 -2.52
N PHE A 68 -15.78 -9.96 -3.02
CA PHE A 68 -17.11 -9.39 -3.13
C PHE A 68 -17.48 -9.21 -4.60
N PRO A 69 -18.72 -9.50 -5.00
CA PRO A 69 -19.15 -9.23 -6.36
C PRO A 69 -19.23 -7.72 -6.60
N PHE A 70 -18.37 -7.21 -7.50
CA PHE A 70 -18.37 -5.79 -7.87
C PHE A 70 -19.36 -5.49 -8.99
N ILE A 71 -19.36 -6.30 -10.05
CA ILE A 71 -20.28 -6.17 -11.18
C ILE A 71 -20.82 -7.56 -11.53
N LYS A 72 -22.16 -7.69 -11.61
CA LYS A 72 -22.83 -8.91 -12.09
C LYS A 72 -23.60 -8.58 -13.37
N ILE A 73 -23.26 -9.25 -14.47
CA ILE A 73 -23.96 -9.15 -15.75
C ILE A 73 -24.31 -10.57 -16.18
N ASN A 74 -25.59 -10.93 -16.05
CA ASN A 74 -26.07 -12.29 -16.32
C ASN A 74 -25.26 -13.36 -15.57
N ASN A 75 -24.53 -14.21 -16.31
CA ASN A 75 -23.72 -15.30 -15.76
C ASN A 75 -22.25 -14.88 -15.51
N PHE A 76 -21.86 -13.64 -15.79
CA PHE A 76 -20.52 -13.14 -15.59
C PHE A 76 -20.48 -12.21 -14.37
N ALA A 77 -19.61 -12.54 -13.40
CA ALA A 77 -19.41 -11.72 -12.20
C ALA A 77 -17.93 -11.32 -12.10
N ILE A 78 -17.68 -10.02 -12.06
CA ILE A 78 -16.36 -9.49 -11.69
C ILE A 78 -16.36 -9.32 -10.19
N THR A 79 -15.40 -9.96 -9.51
CA THR A 79 -15.23 -9.87 -8.07
C THR A 79 -14.06 -8.95 -7.74
N CYS A 80 -14.18 -8.20 -6.65
CA CYS A 80 -13.06 -7.47 -6.04
C CYS A 80 -12.80 -8.05 -4.64
N GLY A 81 -11.54 -8.10 -4.22
CA GLY A 81 -11.25 -8.66 -2.91
C GLY A 81 -9.76 -8.73 -2.62
N VAL A 82 -9.40 -9.62 -1.70
CA VAL A 82 -8.02 -9.89 -1.32
C VAL A 82 -7.75 -11.40 -1.33
N HIS A 83 -6.62 -11.76 -1.90
CA HIS A 83 -6.05 -13.10 -1.86
C HIS A 83 -4.73 -13.04 -1.10
N ILE A 84 -4.66 -13.81 0.00
CA ILE A 84 -3.53 -13.76 0.93
C ILE A 84 -2.92 -15.15 1.01
N ASP A 85 -1.68 -15.25 0.56
CA ASP A 85 -0.85 -16.44 0.71
C ASP A 85 0.54 -16.09 1.29
N LYS A 86 1.32 -17.10 1.61
CA LYS A 86 2.67 -16.89 2.16
C LYS A 86 3.59 -16.17 1.17
N LEU A 87 3.41 -16.43 -0.12
CA LEU A 87 4.25 -15.83 -1.17
C LEU A 87 3.93 -14.33 -1.30
N SER A 88 2.65 -13.96 -1.40
CA SER A 88 2.23 -12.56 -1.52
C SER A 88 2.66 -11.74 -0.29
N LEU A 89 2.53 -12.29 0.93
CA LEU A 89 3.00 -11.64 2.16
C LEU A 89 4.52 -11.48 2.20
N LEU A 90 5.27 -12.46 1.73
CA LEU A 90 6.73 -12.38 1.69
C LEU A 90 7.20 -11.30 0.71
N VAL A 91 6.60 -11.25 -0.49
CA VAL A 91 6.92 -10.22 -1.48
C VAL A 91 6.49 -8.84 -0.99
N ALA A 92 5.32 -8.72 -0.33
CA ALA A 92 4.87 -7.48 0.28
C ALA A 92 5.82 -7.02 1.41
N LEU A 93 6.34 -7.94 2.22
CA LEU A 93 7.36 -7.63 3.23
C LEU A 93 8.62 -7.05 2.57
N CYS A 94 9.12 -7.67 1.50
CA CYS A 94 10.27 -7.15 0.75
C CYS A 94 9.97 -5.75 0.18
N LEU A 95 8.78 -5.53 -0.38
CA LEU A 95 8.35 -4.23 -0.89
C LEU A 95 8.46 -3.14 0.18
N PHE A 96 7.86 -3.36 1.35
CA PHE A 96 7.87 -2.35 2.42
C PHE A 96 9.24 -2.13 3.04
N VAL A 97 10.06 -3.17 3.18
CA VAL A 97 11.45 -3.05 3.66
C VAL A 97 12.29 -2.23 2.69
N ILE A 98 12.24 -2.53 1.40
CA ILE A 98 12.98 -1.77 0.38
C ILE A 98 12.49 -0.33 0.34
N SER A 99 11.18 -0.11 0.36
CA SER A 99 10.58 1.22 0.38
C SER A 99 11.01 2.04 1.60
N PHE A 100 11.13 1.41 2.77
CA PHE A 100 11.63 2.05 3.99
C PHE A 100 13.05 2.59 3.81
N PHE A 101 13.97 1.79 3.26
CA PHE A 101 15.34 2.23 3.00
C PHE A 101 15.41 3.32 1.93
N ILE A 102 14.61 3.22 0.87
CA ILE A 102 14.51 4.27 -0.16
C ILE A 102 14.05 5.59 0.48
N GLN A 103 13.07 5.56 1.38
CA GLN A 103 12.57 6.75 2.05
C GLN A 103 13.63 7.39 2.96
N ILE A 104 14.40 6.59 3.71
CA ILE A 104 15.52 7.12 4.52
C ILE A 104 16.53 7.86 3.64
N PHE A 105 16.95 7.25 2.54
CA PHE A 105 17.85 7.87 1.59
C PHE A 105 17.25 9.15 0.99
N ALA A 106 15.99 9.09 0.56
CA ALA A 106 15.29 10.20 -0.08
C ALA A 106 15.13 11.42 0.85
N ILE A 107 14.99 11.24 2.16
CA ILE A 107 14.91 12.35 3.13
C ILE A 107 16.17 13.22 3.05
N SER A 108 17.35 12.60 2.98
CA SER A 108 18.62 13.32 2.85
C SER A 108 18.76 13.94 1.45
N TYR A 109 18.43 13.18 0.41
CA TYR A 109 18.60 13.58 -0.98
C TYR A 109 17.67 14.73 -1.37
N MET A 110 16.40 14.66 -1.00
CA MET A 110 15.35 15.62 -1.39
C MET A 110 15.20 16.80 -0.40
N LYS A 111 16.11 16.95 0.57
CA LYS A 111 15.99 17.95 1.65
C LYS A 111 15.84 19.38 1.13
N ASN A 112 16.58 19.75 0.08
CA ASN A 112 16.63 21.09 -0.49
C ASN A 112 15.55 21.34 -1.56
N GLU A 113 14.82 20.30 -1.99
CA GLU A 113 13.80 20.43 -3.01
C GLU A 113 12.51 21.04 -2.43
N GLU A 114 11.95 22.03 -3.12
CA GLU A 114 10.70 22.69 -2.70
C GLU A 114 9.50 21.75 -2.80
N LYS A 115 9.46 20.90 -3.82
CA LYS A 115 8.35 19.98 -4.13
C LYS A 115 8.57 18.56 -3.61
N ASN A 116 9.43 18.38 -2.62
CA ASN A 116 9.76 17.06 -2.05
C ASN A 116 8.51 16.28 -1.55
N TYR A 117 7.46 16.98 -1.09
CA TYR A 117 6.22 16.37 -0.65
C TYR A 117 5.56 15.51 -1.72
N ARG A 118 5.66 15.90 -3.02
CA ARG A 118 5.13 15.11 -4.13
C ARG A 118 5.82 13.76 -4.25
N PHE A 119 7.13 13.75 -4.15
CA PHE A 119 7.91 12.51 -4.20
C PHE A 119 7.47 11.53 -3.11
N PHE A 120 7.36 11.99 -1.86
CA PHE A 120 6.92 11.13 -0.76
C PHE A 120 5.46 10.70 -0.87
N ALA A 121 4.59 11.55 -1.40
CA ALA A 121 3.20 11.18 -1.70
C ALA A 121 3.15 10.07 -2.76
N TYR A 122 3.79 10.25 -3.90
CA TYR A 122 3.81 9.25 -4.97
C TYR A 122 4.46 7.94 -4.53
N LEU A 123 5.49 7.97 -3.70
CA LEU A 123 6.11 6.76 -3.16
C LEU A 123 5.15 5.96 -2.26
N ASN A 124 4.31 6.64 -1.47
CA ASN A 124 3.25 5.96 -0.71
C ASN A 124 2.15 5.42 -1.62
N MET A 125 1.75 6.17 -2.65
CA MET A 125 0.79 5.67 -3.63
C MET A 125 1.33 4.45 -4.39
N PHE A 126 2.61 4.44 -4.74
CA PHE A 126 3.29 3.28 -5.31
C PHE A 126 3.22 2.06 -4.38
N ASN A 127 3.50 2.23 -3.08
CA ASN A 127 3.37 1.16 -2.09
C ASN A 127 1.95 0.59 -2.02
N PHE A 128 0.93 1.45 -2.05
CA PHE A 128 -0.46 1.04 -2.09
C PHE A 128 -0.79 0.23 -3.35
N THR A 129 -0.40 0.74 -4.52
CA THR A 129 -0.72 0.08 -5.79
C THR A 129 0.00 -1.25 -5.95
N MET A 130 1.27 -1.33 -5.53
CA MET A 130 2.02 -2.58 -5.54
C MET A 130 1.46 -3.61 -4.54
N ALA A 131 1.11 -3.20 -3.34
CA ALA A 131 0.45 -4.09 -2.38
C ALA A 131 -0.92 -4.56 -2.91
N GLY A 132 -1.70 -3.66 -3.52
CA GLY A 132 -2.97 -4.00 -4.17
C GLY A 132 -2.81 -5.02 -5.30
N LEU A 133 -1.74 -4.90 -6.09
CA LEU A 133 -1.40 -5.87 -7.13
C LEU A 133 -1.07 -7.25 -6.55
N LEU A 134 -0.26 -7.28 -5.48
CA LEU A 134 0.17 -8.53 -4.83
C LEU A 134 -0.98 -9.29 -4.17
N PHE A 135 -1.97 -8.58 -3.64
CA PHE A 135 -3.13 -9.18 -2.97
C PHE A 135 -4.36 -9.29 -3.87
N SER A 136 -4.22 -9.12 -5.18
CA SER A 136 -5.36 -9.23 -6.12
C SER A 136 -5.81 -10.68 -6.30
N PRO A 137 -7.11 -10.99 -6.11
CA PRO A 137 -7.65 -12.35 -6.24
C PRO A 137 -7.91 -12.76 -7.69
N ASN A 138 -7.93 -11.83 -8.63
CA ASN A 138 -8.21 -12.11 -10.04
C ASN A 138 -7.43 -11.19 -10.98
N LEU A 139 -7.32 -11.62 -12.24
CA LEU A 139 -6.58 -10.91 -13.29
C LEU A 139 -7.13 -9.50 -13.59
N PHE A 140 -8.43 -9.28 -13.42
CA PHE A 140 -9.03 -7.95 -13.66
C PHE A 140 -8.53 -6.92 -12.64
N GLN A 141 -8.57 -7.27 -11.35
CA GLN A 141 -8.08 -6.40 -10.30
C GLN A 141 -6.56 -6.24 -10.38
N MET A 142 -5.83 -7.31 -10.69
CA MET A 142 -4.39 -7.28 -10.92
C MET A 142 -4.03 -6.31 -12.05
N TYR A 143 -4.73 -6.38 -13.18
CA TYR A 143 -4.53 -5.47 -14.31
C TYR A 143 -4.79 -4.01 -13.91
N PHE A 144 -5.86 -3.75 -13.17
CA PHE A 144 -6.18 -2.42 -12.68
C PHE A 144 -5.04 -1.82 -11.82
N PHE A 145 -4.53 -2.57 -10.86
CA PHE A 145 -3.41 -2.10 -10.03
C PHE A 145 -2.11 -2.00 -10.82
N TRP A 146 -1.87 -2.87 -11.79
CA TRP A 146 -0.71 -2.81 -12.67
C TRP A 146 -0.69 -1.53 -13.51
N GLU A 147 -1.82 -1.13 -14.07
CA GLU A 147 -1.97 0.16 -14.76
C GLU A 147 -1.69 1.35 -13.83
N LEU A 148 -2.19 1.29 -12.59
CA LEU A 148 -1.92 2.34 -11.60
C LEU A 148 -0.43 2.43 -11.24
N VAL A 149 0.29 1.32 -11.15
CA VAL A 149 1.75 1.32 -10.95
C VAL A 149 2.45 2.02 -12.11
N GLY A 150 2.01 1.80 -13.34
CA GLY A 150 2.58 2.44 -14.53
C GLY A 150 2.40 3.96 -14.60
N VAL A 151 1.44 4.52 -13.85
CA VAL A 151 1.17 5.97 -13.79
C VAL A 151 2.02 6.67 -12.72
N MET A 152 2.54 5.95 -11.71
CA MET A 152 3.31 6.50 -10.59
C MET A 152 4.78 6.69 -10.92
#